data_bfe8f1e6066c3e8ba0a558707482015c
#
_entry.id   bfe8f1e6066c3e8ba0a558707482015c
#
_cell.length_a   1.000
_cell.length_b   1.000
_cell.length_c   1.000
_cell.angle_alpha   90.00
_cell.angle_beta   90.00
_cell.angle_gamma   90.00
#
_symmetry.space_group_name_H-M   'P 1'
#
loop_
_entity.id
_entity.type
_entity.pdbx_description
1 polymer ?
#
loop_
_entity_poly.entity_id
_entity_poly.type
_entity_poly.pdbx_seq_one_letter_code
_entity_poly.pdbx_strand_id
1 'polypeptide(L)'
;ENLGTMDDLEALAGACHKKGISLCMDFVMNHTSEDHEWAKKARQGDGEYMSRYFFYDNSYIPSLYEKTVPQVFPTTAPGNFTWLPEIGHYVMTTFYPYQWDLNYGNPRVFNEMMYNFLFLANKGIDVIRIDAVPYIWKELNTPCRNLPQVHTIVRMMRLISEIVCPGVILLGEVVMEPEKVVPYFGTVEKPECHMLYNVTTMATTWHTVATRDVRLLKKQLDIVNGLPKDYVFLNYLRCHDDIGWGLDYATLQQEGIEERSHKKYLNDYFQGFAGESNSRGVLYNEDPVTGDARFCGTTASMCGIEKAGFEKNKAAMEKAIQLDVMLHAYMFMQSGIPVIYSGDEIGQVNDYSYKNDPDKAPDSRYIHRGAMNWDRAAMSGNARTVEGKLNKRLLQLEKIRKTEKAFMTNADTWTVDTWDNSILCIGRY
;
A
#
# COMPACT_ATOMS: atom_id res chain seq x y z
N GLU A 1 4.84 -19.37 13.05
CA GLU A 1 5.94 -19.76 13.98
C GLU A 1 6.80 -18.55 14.36
N ASN A 2 7.14 -17.65 13.41
CA ASN A 2 8.01 -16.50 13.70
C ASN A 2 7.35 -15.38 14.52
N LEU A 3 6.01 -15.31 14.53
CA LEU A 3 5.24 -14.26 15.21
C LEU A 3 4.46 -14.78 16.42
N GLY A 4 4.51 -16.07 16.71
CA GLY A 4 3.77 -16.70 17.78
C GLY A 4 2.67 -17.66 17.31
N THR A 5 1.74 -17.96 18.21
CA THR A 5 0.61 -18.87 18.01
C THR A 5 -0.70 -18.11 17.83
N MET A 6 -1.79 -18.81 17.51
CA MET A 6 -3.13 -18.21 17.50
C MET A 6 -3.61 -17.78 18.89
N ASP A 7 -3.14 -18.41 19.95
CA ASP A 7 -3.43 -18.02 21.33
C ASP A 7 -2.70 -16.70 21.68
N ASP A 8 -1.46 -16.52 21.17
CA ASP A 8 -0.73 -15.25 21.31
C ASP A 8 -1.43 -14.11 20.56
N LEU A 9 -2.00 -14.39 19.38
CA LEU A 9 -2.78 -13.42 18.61
C LEU A 9 -4.04 -12.99 19.38
N GLU A 10 -4.76 -13.94 19.95
CA GLU A 10 -5.97 -13.66 20.74
C GLU A 10 -5.62 -12.89 22.03
N ALA A 11 -4.52 -13.24 22.69
CA ALA A 11 -4.01 -12.50 23.84
C ALA A 11 -3.61 -11.05 23.47
N LEU A 12 -2.96 -10.86 22.31
CA LEU A 12 -2.62 -9.54 21.77
C LEU A 12 -3.87 -8.71 21.49
N ALA A 13 -4.86 -9.29 20.79
CA ALA A 13 -6.14 -8.62 20.50
C ALA A 13 -6.82 -8.16 21.80
N GLY A 14 -6.92 -9.05 22.80
CA GLY A 14 -7.48 -8.72 24.11
C GLY A 14 -6.70 -7.62 24.85
N ALA A 15 -5.37 -7.59 24.73
CA ALA A 15 -4.54 -6.55 25.32
C ALA A 15 -4.73 -5.18 24.61
N CYS A 16 -4.86 -5.19 23.29
CA CYS A 16 -5.16 -4.00 22.49
C CYS A 16 -6.54 -3.42 22.85
N HIS A 17 -7.57 -4.26 22.89
CA HIS A 17 -8.94 -3.86 23.23
C HIS A 17 -9.06 -3.23 24.62
N LYS A 18 -8.35 -3.77 25.62
CA LYS A 18 -8.28 -3.16 26.97
C LYS A 18 -7.72 -1.75 26.98
N LYS A 19 -6.97 -1.37 25.93
CA LYS A 19 -6.39 -0.04 25.75
C LYS A 19 -7.17 0.83 24.74
N GLY A 20 -8.28 0.32 24.20
CA GLY A 20 -9.07 1.00 23.16
C GLY A 20 -8.36 1.03 21.80
N ILE A 21 -7.52 0.03 21.50
CA ILE A 21 -6.80 -0.11 20.24
C ILE A 21 -7.44 -1.23 19.44
N SER A 22 -7.86 -0.94 18.21
CA SER A 22 -8.32 -1.93 17.25
C SER A 22 -7.15 -2.58 16.53
N LEU A 23 -7.24 -3.87 16.26
CA LEU A 23 -6.21 -4.64 15.58
C LEU A 23 -6.59 -4.85 14.12
N CYS A 24 -5.69 -4.45 13.21
CA CYS A 24 -5.80 -4.73 11.78
C CYS A 24 -4.89 -5.88 11.38
N MET A 25 -5.43 -6.85 10.62
CA MET A 25 -4.65 -7.98 10.11
C MET A 25 -4.81 -8.09 8.59
N ASP A 26 -3.71 -8.48 7.96
CA ASP A 26 -3.68 -8.75 6.52
C ASP A 26 -4.38 -10.07 6.18
N PHE A 27 -5.10 -10.09 5.06
CA PHE A 27 -5.80 -11.26 4.55
C PHE A 27 -5.60 -11.38 3.05
N VAL A 28 -4.68 -12.26 2.66
CA VAL A 28 -4.33 -12.46 1.26
C VAL A 28 -5.36 -13.37 0.60
N MET A 29 -6.17 -12.79 -0.29
CA MET A 29 -7.20 -13.54 -1.00
C MET A 29 -6.81 -14.00 -2.40
N ASN A 30 -5.91 -13.27 -3.05
CA ASN A 30 -5.58 -13.57 -4.45
C ASN A 30 -4.79 -14.86 -4.63
N HIS A 31 -3.92 -15.20 -3.67
CA HIS A 31 -2.98 -16.32 -3.80
C HIS A 31 -2.64 -16.95 -2.45
N THR A 32 -1.99 -18.10 -2.50
CA THR A 32 -1.31 -18.69 -1.34
C THR A 32 0.18 -18.84 -1.63
N SER A 33 0.98 -19.01 -0.57
CA SER A 33 2.36 -19.50 -0.73
C SER A 33 2.36 -20.91 -1.34
N GLU A 34 3.40 -21.25 -2.09
CA GLU A 34 3.68 -22.63 -2.53
C GLU A 34 3.89 -23.60 -1.36
N ASP A 35 4.19 -23.08 -0.16
CA ASP A 35 4.29 -23.84 1.09
C ASP A 35 2.96 -24.04 1.81
N HIS A 36 1.89 -23.45 1.33
CA HIS A 36 0.54 -23.65 1.86
C HIS A 36 0.12 -25.12 1.71
N GLU A 37 -0.65 -25.63 2.66
CA GLU A 37 -1.11 -27.02 2.65
C GLU A 37 -1.83 -27.40 1.33
N TRP A 38 -2.65 -26.50 0.78
CA TRP A 38 -3.33 -26.73 -0.48
C TRP A 38 -2.35 -26.86 -1.66
N ALA A 39 -1.34 -25.98 -1.68
CA ALA A 39 -0.32 -26.01 -2.74
C ALA A 39 0.52 -27.29 -2.66
N LYS A 40 0.90 -27.71 -1.45
CA LYS A 40 1.62 -28.99 -1.22
C LYS A 40 0.82 -30.20 -1.70
N LYS A 41 -0.48 -30.26 -1.41
CA LYS A 41 -1.37 -31.35 -1.90
C LYS A 41 -1.56 -31.28 -3.41
N ALA A 42 -1.75 -30.10 -3.97
CA ALA A 42 -1.85 -29.91 -5.42
C ALA A 42 -0.57 -30.37 -6.14
N ARG A 43 0.61 -30.07 -5.58
CA ARG A 43 1.91 -30.53 -6.08
C ARG A 43 2.10 -32.05 -6.01
N GLN A 44 1.34 -32.73 -5.17
CA GLN A 44 1.30 -34.21 -5.12
C GLN A 44 0.33 -34.81 -6.15
N GLY A 45 -0.33 -34.00 -6.98
CA GLY A 45 -1.27 -34.43 -7.99
C GLY A 45 -2.70 -34.65 -7.48
N ASP A 46 -3.04 -34.17 -6.29
CA ASP A 46 -4.41 -34.24 -5.78
C ASP A 46 -5.32 -33.32 -6.58
N GLY A 47 -6.21 -33.90 -7.39
CA GLY A 47 -7.08 -33.16 -8.30
C GLY A 47 -8.05 -32.19 -7.62
N GLU A 48 -8.46 -32.46 -6.37
CA GLU A 48 -9.29 -31.53 -5.60
C GLU A 48 -8.51 -30.26 -5.28
N TYR A 49 -7.28 -30.39 -4.80
CA TYR A 49 -6.44 -29.25 -4.48
C TYR A 49 -5.89 -28.56 -5.72
N MET A 50 -5.60 -29.28 -6.80
CA MET A 50 -5.24 -28.67 -8.09
C MET A 50 -6.36 -27.77 -8.61
N SER A 51 -7.63 -28.14 -8.43
CA SER A 51 -8.79 -27.36 -8.88
C SER A 51 -8.94 -26.01 -8.15
N ARG A 52 -8.22 -25.80 -7.04
CA ARG A 52 -8.20 -24.54 -6.26
C ARG A 52 -7.30 -23.48 -6.88
N TYR A 53 -6.47 -23.86 -7.86
CA TYR A 53 -5.51 -23.02 -8.57
C TYR A 53 -5.76 -23.13 -10.08
N PHE A 54 -4.98 -22.41 -10.88
CA PHE A 54 -5.02 -22.49 -12.34
C PHE A 54 -3.82 -23.30 -12.82
N PHE A 55 -4.02 -24.58 -13.09
CA PHE A 55 -3.01 -25.50 -13.62
C PHE A 55 -3.25 -25.82 -15.09
N TYR A 56 -2.17 -25.89 -15.87
CA TYR A 56 -2.18 -26.24 -17.29
C TYR A 56 -1.02 -27.17 -17.62
N ASP A 57 -1.29 -28.25 -18.35
CA ASP A 57 -0.32 -29.27 -18.74
C ASP A 57 0.66 -28.83 -19.85
N ASN A 58 0.38 -27.72 -20.50
CA ASN A 58 1.22 -27.15 -21.56
C ASN A 58 1.13 -25.62 -21.58
N SER A 59 1.97 -24.99 -22.42
CA SER A 59 2.07 -23.54 -22.50
C SER A 59 0.99 -22.86 -23.34
N TYR A 60 0.06 -23.59 -23.97
CA TYR A 60 -0.91 -23.01 -24.91
C TYR A 60 -1.83 -21.99 -24.22
N ILE A 61 -2.56 -22.42 -23.18
CA ILE A 61 -3.45 -21.51 -22.42
C ILE A 61 -2.66 -20.43 -21.68
N PRO A 62 -1.54 -20.73 -20.96
CA PRO A 62 -0.65 -19.70 -20.42
C PRO A 62 -0.27 -18.62 -21.45
N SER A 63 0.12 -19.01 -22.66
CA SER A 63 0.51 -18.04 -23.71
C SER A 63 -0.66 -17.16 -24.19
N LEU A 64 -1.90 -17.61 -24.05
CA LEU A 64 -3.07 -16.78 -24.33
C LEU A 64 -3.32 -15.72 -23.22
N TYR A 65 -3.14 -16.12 -21.95
CA TYR A 65 -3.19 -15.15 -20.84
C TYR A 65 -2.11 -14.07 -20.96
N GLU A 66 -0.87 -14.43 -21.29
CA GLU A 66 0.24 -13.49 -21.45
C GLU A 66 -0.03 -12.39 -22.50
N LYS A 67 -0.96 -12.59 -23.42
CA LYS A 67 -1.35 -11.58 -24.42
C LYS A 67 -2.17 -10.43 -23.83
N THR A 68 -2.88 -10.66 -22.73
CA THR A 68 -3.87 -9.73 -22.17
C THR A 68 -3.61 -9.37 -20.73
N VAL A 69 -2.91 -10.21 -19.97
CA VAL A 69 -2.61 -10.01 -18.55
C VAL A 69 -1.29 -9.23 -18.41
N PRO A 70 -1.31 -8.00 -17.92
CA PRO A 70 -0.08 -7.25 -17.67
C PRO A 70 0.74 -7.90 -16.57
N GLN A 71 2.06 -7.92 -16.75
CA GLN A 71 2.98 -8.38 -15.71
C GLN A 71 3.08 -7.33 -14.60
N VAL A 72 2.96 -7.75 -13.36
CA VAL A 72 3.07 -6.86 -12.19
C VAL A 72 4.54 -6.51 -11.92
N PHE A 73 5.43 -7.48 -12.05
CA PHE A 73 6.86 -7.36 -11.81
C PHE A 73 7.69 -7.85 -13.01
N PRO A 74 7.70 -7.12 -14.14
CA PRO A 74 8.28 -7.62 -15.39
C PRO A 74 9.79 -7.92 -15.32
N THR A 75 10.50 -7.36 -14.34
CA THR A 75 11.95 -7.55 -14.16
C THR A 75 12.27 -8.53 -13.04
N THR A 76 11.59 -8.43 -11.89
CA THR A 76 11.90 -9.26 -10.71
C THR A 76 11.16 -10.60 -10.70
N ALA A 77 9.99 -10.67 -11.34
CA ALA A 77 9.19 -11.89 -11.47
C ALA A 77 8.46 -11.89 -12.82
N PRO A 78 9.18 -12.09 -13.95
CA PRO A 78 8.62 -12.02 -15.29
C PRO A 78 7.66 -13.17 -15.57
N GLY A 79 6.58 -12.86 -16.31
CA GLY A 79 5.53 -13.80 -16.67
C GLY A 79 4.44 -13.89 -15.60
N ASN A 80 3.34 -14.54 -15.98
CA ASN A 80 2.19 -14.78 -15.10
C ASN A 80 2.01 -16.28 -14.79
N PHE A 81 2.96 -17.13 -15.20
CA PHE A 81 2.91 -18.57 -14.98
C PHE A 81 4.28 -19.13 -14.62
N THR A 82 4.30 -20.06 -13.70
CA THR A 82 5.49 -20.81 -13.26
C THR A 82 5.39 -22.27 -13.67
N TRP A 83 6.43 -22.80 -14.32
CA TRP A 83 6.53 -24.21 -14.66
C TRP A 83 6.97 -25.03 -13.45
N LEU A 84 6.22 -26.09 -13.13
CA LEU A 84 6.52 -27.03 -12.04
C LEU A 84 6.95 -28.37 -12.66
N PRO A 85 8.26 -28.62 -12.79
CA PRO A 85 8.77 -29.79 -13.48
C PRO A 85 8.40 -31.12 -12.80
N GLU A 86 8.23 -31.10 -11.48
CA GLU A 86 7.89 -32.27 -10.68
C GLU A 86 6.52 -32.85 -11.00
N ILE A 87 5.58 -32.04 -11.49
CA ILE A 87 4.22 -32.50 -11.86
C ILE A 87 3.92 -32.24 -13.36
N GLY A 88 4.84 -31.63 -14.09
CA GLY A 88 4.69 -31.34 -15.52
C GLY A 88 3.56 -30.37 -15.85
N HIS A 89 3.34 -29.32 -15.01
CA HIS A 89 2.27 -28.35 -15.20
C HIS A 89 2.78 -26.92 -15.00
N TYR A 90 2.14 -25.97 -15.68
CA TYR A 90 2.21 -24.55 -15.35
C TYR A 90 1.17 -24.23 -14.28
N VAL A 91 1.53 -23.39 -13.31
CA VAL A 91 0.60 -22.78 -12.35
C VAL A 91 0.58 -21.27 -12.53
N MET A 92 -0.58 -20.63 -12.42
CA MET A 92 -0.68 -19.17 -12.50
C MET A 92 -0.08 -18.50 -11.29
N THR A 93 0.79 -17.49 -11.53
CA THR A 93 1.56 -16.77 -10.52
C THR A 93 1.66 -15.29 -10.91
N THR A 94 0.58 -14.54 -10.66
CA THR A 94 0.48 -13.12 -11.06
C THR A 94 1.57 -12.24 -10.44
N PHE A 95 2.05 -12.58 -9.23
CA PHE A 95 3.03 -11.79 -8.49
C PHE A 95 4.40 -12.46 -8.52
N TYR A 96 4.65 -13.40 -7.62
CA TYR A 96 5.93 -14.12 -7.54
C TYR A 96 5.75 -15.61 -7.82
N PRO A 97 6.78 -16.31 -8.30
CA PRO A 97 6.70 -17.74 -8.63
C PRO A 97 6.23 -18.64 -7.47
N TYR A 98 6.48 -18.22 -6.22
CA TYR A 98 6.07 -18.93 -5.02
C TYR A 98 4.65 -18.53 -4.52
N GLN A 99 3.95 -17.62 -5.23
CA GLN A 99 2.60 -17.14 -4.91
C GLN A 99 1.62 -17.65 -5.96
N TRP A 100 0.88 -18.71 -5.66
CA TRP A 100 -0.01 -19.39 -6.59
C TRP A 100 -1.42 -18.83 -6.54
N ASP A 101 -1.92 -18.38 -7.67
CA ASP A 101 -3.22 -17.70 -7.79
C ASP A 101 -4.38 -18.65 -7.54
N LEU A 102 -5.29 -18.24 -6.66
CA LEU A 102 -6.49 -18.98 -6.28
C LEU A 102 -7.59 -18.88 -7.35
N ASN A 103 -8.25 -20.00 -7.62
CA ASN A 103 -9.34 -20.12 -8.58
C ASN A 103 -10.72 -19.92 -7.91
N TYR A 104 -11.19 -18.70 -7.85
CA TYR A 104 -12.54 -18.38 -7.32
C TYR A 104 -13.69 -18.82 -8.23
N GLY A 105 -13.41 -19.36 -9.43
CA GLY A 105 -14.38 -20.12 -10.21
C GLY A 105 -14.78 -21.44 -9.53
N ASN A 106 -13.96 -21.93 -8.59
CA ASN A 106 -14.29 -23.03 -7.70
C ASN A 106 -14.94 -22.50 -6.41
N PRO A 107 -16.25 -22.73 -6.16
CA PRO A 107 -16.93 -22.21 -4.97
C PRO A 107 -16.33 -22.65 -3.64
N ARG A 108 -15.63 -23.80 -3.60
CA ARG A 108 -14.94 -24.27 -2.38
C ARG A 108 -13.87 -23.31 -1.95
N VAL A 109 -13.14 -22.67 -2.89
CA VAL A 109 -12.12 -21.67 -2.58
C VAL A 109 -12.74 -20.50 -1.83
N PHE A 110 -13.85 -19.94 -2.36
CA PHE A 110 -14.55 -18.85 -1.68
C PHE A 110 -15.03 -19.27 -0.28
N ASN A 111 -15.67 -20.43 -0.15
CA ASN A 111 -16.21 -20.89 1.12
C ASN A 111 -15.11 -21.09 2.19
N GLU A 112 -13.99 -21.69 1.83
CA GLU A 112 -12.88 -21.90 2.77
C GLU A 112 -12.16 -20.59 3.11
N MET A 113 -12.00 -19.69 2.14
CA MET A 113 -11.46 -18.36 2.41
C MET A 113 -12.39 -17.55 3.32
N MET A 114 -13.72 -17.64 3.14
CA MET A 114 -14.67 -17.00 4.06
C MET A 114 -14.63 -17.63 5.47
N TYR A 115 -14.44 -18.95 5.57
CA TYR A 115 -14.23 -19.59 6.87
C TYR A 115 -12.99 -19.00 7.57
N ASN A 116 -11.88 -18.87 6.86
CA ASN A 116 -10.65 -18.29 7.41
C ASN A 116 -10.82 -16.82 7.79
N PHE A 117 -11.56 -16.05 6.99
CA PHE A 117 -11.93 -14.67 7.31
C PHE A 117 -12.71 -14.58 8.64
N LEU A 118 -13.76 -15.39 8.78
CA LEU A 118 -14.57 -15.44 10.00
C LEU A 118 -13.80 -15.98 11.20
N PHE A 119 -12.85 -16.89 10.96
CA PHE A 119 -11.96 -17.38 12.00
C PHE A 119 -11.10 -16.26 12.59
N LEU A 120 -10.49 -15.41 11.73
CA LEU A 120 -9.71 -14.24 12.18
C LEU A 120 -10.60 -13.23 12.92
N ALA A 121 -11.80 -12.96 12.42
CA ALA A 121 -12.77 -12.10 13.10
C ALA A 121 -13.09 -12.63 14.50
N ASN A 122 -13.27 -13.96 14.65
CA ASN A 122 -13.53 -14.61 15.93
C ASN A 122 -12.32 -14.58 16.89
N LYS A 123 -11.10 -14.38 16.37
CA LYS A 123 -9.89 -14.18 17.17
C LYS A 123 -9.67 -12.74 17.65
N GLY A 124 -10.65 -11.86 17.40
CA GLY A 124 -10.63 -10.48 17.88
C GLY A 124 -9.97 -9.49 16.92
N ILE A 125 -9.91 -9.83 15.62
CA ILE A 125 -9.46 -8.87 14.60
C ILE A 125 -10.60 -7.93 14.25
N ASP A 126 -10.36 -6.62 14.37
CA ASP A 126 -11.36 -5.57 14.15
C ASP A 126 -11.38 -5.08 12.70
N VAL A 127 -10.21 -5.06 12.06
CA VAL A 127 -10.05 -4.61 10.68
C VAL A 127 -9.33 -5.70 9.89
N ILE A 128 -9.91 -6.14 8.79
CA ILE A 128 -9.28 -7.10 7.90
C ILE A 128 -8.89 -6.39 6.61
N ARG A 129 -7.58 -6.32 6.35
CA ARG A 129 -7.01 -5.76 5.13
C ARG A 129 -7.01 -6.84 4.06
N ILE A 130 -7.79 -6.63 3.02
CA ILE A 130 -7.84 -7.53 1.87
C ILE A 130 -6.75 -7.12 0.89
N ASP A 131 -5.74 -7.96 0.76
CA ASP A 131 -4.60 -7.77 -0.15
C ASP A 131 -5.00 -7.96 -1.61
N ALA A 132 -4.41 -7.17 -2.50
CA ALA A 132 -4.48 -7.30 -3.96
C ALA A 132 -5.92 -7.52 -4.50
N VAL A 133 -6.91 -6.81 -3.96
CA VAL A 133 -8.33 -6.98 -4.27
C VAL A 133 -8.63 -7.04 -5.76
N PRO A 134 -8.08 -6.15 -6.63
CA PRO A 134 -8.40 -6.14 -8.05
C PRO A 134 -8.07 -7.43 -8.81
N TYR A 135 -7.21 -8.26 -8.25
CA TYR A 135 -6.67 -9.46 -8.94
C TYR A 135 -7.40 -10.76 -8.61
N ILE A 136 -8.38 -10.76 -7.71
CA ILE A 136 -9.02 -11.99 -7.17
C ILE A 136 -9.67 -12.86 -8.25
N TRP A 137 -10.16 -12.30 -9.36
CA TRP A 137 -10.80 -13.07 -10.45
C TRP A 137 -9.95 -13.14 -11.70
N LYS A 138 -9.87 -14.34 -12.30
CA LYS A 138 -9.15 -14.61 -13.54
C LYS A 138 -10.08 -15.06 -14.63
N GLU A 139 -9.94 -14.47 -15.82
CA GLU A 139 -10.71 -14.82 -16.99
C GLU A 139 -9.86 -14.65 -18.26
N LEU A 140 -9.89 -15.67 -19.13
CA LEU A 140 -9.11 -15.64 -20.36
C LEU A 140 -9.56 -14.50 -21.28
N ASN A 141 -8.64 -13.89 -22.01
CA ASN A 141 -8.84 -12.73 -22.88
C ASN A 141 -9.23 -11.43 -22.12
N THR A 142 -8.96 -11.38 -20.85
CA THR A 142 -9.11 -10.15 -20.02
C THR A 142 -7.76 -9.80 -19.36
N PRO A 143 -7.64 -8.61 -18.76
CA PRO A 143 -6.43 -8.26 -18.02
C PRO A 143 -6.33 -8.96 -16.64
N CYS A 144 -7.25 -9.84 -16.27
CA CYS A 144 -7.35 -10.54 -14.97
C CYS A 144 -7.24 -9.59 -13.77
N ARG A 145 -7.68 -8.38 -13.92
CA ARG A 145 -7.76 -7.40 -12.84
C ARG A 145 -8.95 -6.46 -13.04
N ASN A 146 -9.52 -6.02 -11.93
CA ASN A 146 -10.60 -5.04 -11.92
C ASN A 146 -11.87 -5.53 -12.67
N LEU A 147 -12.12 -6.83 -12.65
CA LEU A 147 -13.25 -7.46 -13.33
C LEU A 147 -14.54 -7.38 -12.49
N PRO A 148 -15.74 -7.40 -13.10
CA PRO A 148 -17.01 -7.32 -12.38
C PRO A 148 -17.20 -8.39 -11.30
N GLN A 149 -16.61 -9.58 -11.49
CA GLN A 149 -16.68 -10.67 -10.54
C GLN A 149 -15.90 -10.37 -9.25
N VAL A 150 -14.83 -9.58 -9.33
CA VAL A 150 -14.10 -9.10 -8.13
C VAL A 150 -15.05 -8.32 -7.22
N HIS A 151 -15.79 -7.38 -7.79
CA HIS A 151 -16.80 -6.59 -7.06
C HIS A 151 -17.88 -7.48 -6.44
N THR A 152 -18.32 -8.52 -7.15
CA THR A 152 -19.29 -9.50 -6.62
C THR A 152 -18.74 -10.25 -5.41
N ILE A 153 -17.49 -10.72 -5.47
CA ILE A 153 -16.82 -11.40 -4.35
C ILE A 153 -16.71 -10.47 -3.14
N VAL A 154 -16.26 -9.24 -3.34
CA VAL A 154 -16.13 -8.27 -2.24
C VAL A 154 -17.49 -7.94 -1.60
N ARG A 155 -18.56 -7.79 -2.41
CA ARG A 155 -19.94 -7.62 -1.89
C ARG A 155 -20.41 -8.81 -1.08
N MET A 156 -20.14 -10.02 -1.53
CA MET A 156 -20.48 -11.23 -0.78
C MET A 156 -19.76 -11.26 0.56
N MET A 157 -18.46 -10.94 0.59
CA MET A 157 -17.70 -10.80 1.83
C MET A 157 -18.31 -9.74 2.75
N ARG A 158 -18.62 -8.57 2.20
CA ARG A 158 -19.25 -7.48 2.95
C ARG A 158 -20.57 -7.91 3.59
N LEU A 159 -21.45 -8.53 2.82
CA LEU A 159 -22.75 -9.01 3.32
C LEU A 159 -22.59 -10.08 4.42
N ILE A 160 -21.66 -11.03 4.22
CA ILE A 160 -21.38 -12.05 5.23
C ILE A 160 -20.87 -11.40 6.52
N SER A 161 -19.93 -10.45 6.39
CA SER A 161 -19.38 -9.75 7.56
C SER A 161 -20.46 -8.95 8.31
N GLU A 162 -21.34 -8.26 7.63
CA GLU A 162 -22.45 -7.51 8.25
C GLU A 162 -23.45 -8.40 9.01
N ILE A 163 -23.66 -9.63 8.52
CA ILE A 163 -24.57 -10.60 9.16
C ILE A 163 -23.92 -11.30 10.35
N VAL A 164 -22.66 -11.72 10.20
CA VAL A 164 -21.99 -12.63 11.14
C VAL A 164 -21.11 -11.90 12.15
N CYS A 165 -20.41 -10.86 11.71
CA CYS A 165 -19.44 -10.09 12.51
C CYS A 165 -19.50 -8.59 12.17
N PRO A 166 -20.64 -7.90 12.46
CA PRO A 166 -20.91 -6.52 12.01
C PRO A 166 -19.93 -5.48 12.57
N GLY A 167 -19.11 -5.84 13.56
CA GLY A 167 -18.06 -4.97 14.08
C GLY A 167 -16.75 -5.00 13.28
N VAL A 168 -16.62 -5.91 12.31
CA VAL A 168 -15.39 -6.05 11.50
C VAL A 168 -15.43 -5.14 10.29
N ILE A 169 -14.35 -4.40 10.10
CA ILE A 169 -14.17 -3.46 8.99
C ILE A 169 -13.34 -4.10 7.88
N LEU A 170 -13.80 -3.98 6.63
CA LEU A 170 -13.06 -4.38 5.44
C LEU A 170 -12.24 -3.21 4.92
N LEU A 171 -10.92 -3.37 4.88
CA LEU A 171 -9.98 -2.45 4.27
C LEU A 171 -9.45 -3.06 2.97
N GLY A 172 -9.79 -2.50 1.82
CA GLY A 172 -9.33 -2.99 0.53
C GLY A 172 -8.01 -2.34 0.10
N GLU A 173 -7.05 -3.16 -0.34
CA GLU A 173 -5.90 -2.66 -1.07
C GLU A 173 -6.20 -2.66 -2.57
N VAL A 174 -6.33 -1.45 -3.12
CA VAL A 174 -6.64 -1.21 -4.54
C VAL A 174 -5.63 -0.20 -5.09
N VAL A 175 -4.52 -0.72 -5.64
CA VAL A 175 -3.48 0.10 -6.27
C VAL A 175 -3.78 0.22 -7.76
N MET A 176 -4.59 1.23 -8.10
CA MET A 176 -5.09 1.47 -9.45
C MET A 176 -5.11 2.97 -9.74
N GLU A 177 -5.41 3.33 -10.99
CA GLU A 177 -5.70 4.70 -11.36
C GLU A 177 -6.90 5.24 -10.57
N PRO A 178 -6.95 6.55 -10.28
CA PRO A 178 -7.94 7.14 -9.36
C PRO A 178 -9.39 6.75 -9.64
N GLU A 179 -9.78 6.71 -10.91
CA GLU A 179 -11.13 6.39 -11.36
C GLU A 179 -11.54 4.94 -11.04
N LYS A 180 -10.57 4.04 -10.88
CA LYS A 180 -10.80 2.62 -10.61
C LYS A 180 -10.79 2.27 -9.13
N VAL A 181 -10.33 3.16 -8.27
CA VAL A 181 -10.29 2.94 -6.81
C VAL A 181 -11.67 3.14 -6.18
N VAL A 182 -12.33 4.26 -6.48
CA VAL A 182 -13.60 4.65 -5.85
C VAL A 182 -14.71 3.57 -5.98
N PRO A 183 -14.87 2.85 -7.10
CA PRO A 183 -15.88 1.80 -7.23
C PRO A 183 -15.79 0.69 -6.18
N TYR A 184 -14.64 0.49 -5.54
CA TYR A 184 -14.46 -0.52 -4.48
C TYR A 184 -15.06 -0.13 -3.12
N PHE A 185 -15.58 1.07 -2.98
CA PHE A 185 -16.53 1.39 -1.87
C PHE A 185 -17.92 0.83 -2.15
N GLY A 186 -18.24 0.56 -3.42
CA GLY A 186 -19.58 0.17 -3.85
C GLY A 186 -20.57 1.34 -3.85
N THR A 187 -21.83 1.01 -3.65
CA THR A 187 -22.93 1.98 -3.49
C THR A 187 -23.70 1.68 -2.18
N VAL A 188 -24.66 2.52 -1.82
CA VAL A 188 -25.52 2.28 -0.65
C VAL A 188 -26.26 0.93 -0.77
N GLU A 189 -26.75 0.60 -1.96
CA GLU A 189 -27.49 -0.65 -2.21
C GLU A 189 -26.55 -1.87 -2.42
N LYS A 190 -25.30 -1.61 -2.77
CA LYS A 190 -24.30 -2.64 -3.08
C LYS A 190 -22.95 -2.25 -2.45
N PRO A 191 -22.86 -2.23 -1.12
CA PRO A 191 -21.63 -1.84 -0.43
C PRO A 191 -20.53 -2.88 -0.63
N GLU A 192 -19.28 -2.38 -0.73
CA GLU A 192 -18.07 -3.18 -0.85
C GLU A 192 -17.13 -2.91 0.32
N CYS A 193 -15.91 -2.43 0.11
CA CYS A 193 -14.99 -2.11 1.21
C CYS A 193 -15.51 -0.95 2.06
N HIS A 194 -15.29 -1.01 3.36
CA HIS A 194 -15.55 0.13 4.26
C HIS A 194 -14.49 1.21 4.11
N MET A 195 -13.24 0.79 3.89
CA MET A 195 -12.07 1.66 3.77
C MET A 195 -11.20 1.23 2.60
N LEU A 196 -10.51 2.21 2.00
CA LEU A 196 -9.52 1.99 0.94
C LEU A 196 -8.26 2.82 1.22
N TYR A 197 -7.12 2.39 0.68
CA TYR A 197 -5.89 3.17 0.69
C TYR A 197 -5.98 4.36 -0.26
N ASN A 198 -5.55 5.53 0.18
CA ASN A 198 -5.49 6.75 -0.65
C ASN A 198 -4.18 6.81 -1.45
N VAL A 199 -4.01 5.85 -2.35
CA VAL A 199 -2.78 5.64 -3.11
C VAL A 199 -2.44 6.82 -4.00
N THR A 200 -3.43 7.32 -4.75
CA THR A 200 -3.22 8.43 -5.69
C THR A 200 -2.81 9.70 -4.98
N THR A 201 -3.46 10.03 -3.86
CA THR A 201 -3.09 11.21 -3.07
C THR A 201 -1.70 11.07 -2.47
N MET A 202 -1.31 9.86 -2.04
CA MET A 202 0.03 9.57 -1.56
C MET A 202 1.08 9.83 -2.65
N ALA A 203 0.92 9.26 -3.84
CA ALA A 203 1.84 9.46 -4.96
C ALA A 203 1.89 10.93 -5.41
N THR A 204 0.73 11.61 -5.47
CA THR A 204 0.63 13.01 -5.81
C THR A 204 1.29 13.93 -4.76
N THR A 205 1.29 13.53 -3.50
CA THR A 205 2.02 14.26 -2.44
C THR A 205 3.53 14.27 -2.72
N TRP A 206 4.11 13.11 -3.04
CA TRP A 206 5.53 13.04 -3.40
C TRP A 206 5.85 13.75 -4.71
N HIS A 207 4.97 13.65 -5.71
CA HIS A 207 5.06 14.48 -6.90
C HIS A 207 5.17 15.97 -6.56
N THR A 208 4.30 16.45 -5.67
CA THR A 208 4.29 17.85 -5.23
C THR A 208 5.59 18.25 -4.53
N VAL A 209 6.18 17.36 -3.72
CA VAL A 209 7.50 17.59 -3.12
C VAL A 209 8.59 17.80 -4.17
N ALA A 210 8.59 16.94 -5.21
CA ALA A 210 9.60 16.99 -6.26
C ALA A 210 9.44 18.21 -7.19
N THR A 211 8.21 18.55 -7.55
CA THR A 211 7.91 19.61 -8.50
C THR A 211 7.74 20.99 -7.85
N ARG A 212 7.46 21.04 -6.55
CA ARG A 212 7.06 22.26 -5.82
C ARG A 212 5.81 22.93 -6.38
N ASP A 213 4.93 22.13 -6.99
CA ASP A 213 3.68 22.57 -7.61
C ASP A 213 2.50 21.81 -7.00
N VAL A 214 1.58 22.51 -6.35
CA VAL A 214 0.44 21.93 -5.64
C VAL A 214 -0.80 21.73 -6.51
N ARG A 215 -0.81 22.15 -7.77
CA ARG A 215 -2.03 22.16 -8.61
C ARG A 215 -2.62 20.76 -8.79
N LEU A 216 -1.78 19.77 -9.08
CA LEU A 216 -2.24 18.39 -9.22
C LEU A 216 -2.76 17.83 -7.89
N LEU A 217 -2.07 18.13 -6.78
CA LEU A 217 -2.49 17.70 -5.44
C LEU A 217 -3.81 18.37 -5.02
N LYS A 218 -3.96 19.66 -5.29
CA LYS A 218 -5.21 20.39 -5.06
C LYS A 218 -6.38 19.74 -5.81
N LYS A 219 -6.21 19.47 -7.12
CA LYS A 219 -7.22 18.78 -7.93
C LYS A 219 -7.57 17.41 -7.35
N GLN A 220 -6.59 16.62 -6.96
CA GLN A 220 -6.80 15.30 -6.35
C GLN A 220 -7.56 15.40 -5.03
N LEU A 221 -7.24 16.37 -4.18
CA LEU A 221 -7.96 16.62 -2.93
C LEU A 221 -9.40 17.07 -3.18
N ASP A 222 -9.65 17.90 -4.17
CA ASP A 222 -11.01 18.34 -4.53
C ASP A 222 -11.87 17.14 -4.98
N ILE A 223 -11.30 16.19 -5.73
CA ILE A 223 -11.97 14.93 -6.09
C ILE A 223 -12.31 14.12 -4.83
N VAL A 224 -11.34 13.87 -3.97
CA VAL A 224 -11.53 13.08 -2.75
C VAL A 224 -12.54 13.74 -1.80
N ASN A 225 -12.45 15.07 -1.62
CA ASN A 225 -13.34 15.82 -0.74
C ASN A 225 -14.79 15.89 -1.27
N GLY A 226 -14.98 15.73 -2.58
CA GLY A 226 -16.30 15.67 -3.23
C GLY A 226 -17.00 14.32 -3.10
N LEU A 227 -16.32 13.28 -2.59
CA LEU A 227 -16.90 11.95 -2.39
C LEU A 227 -17.82 11.91 -1.15
N PRO A 228 -18.75 10.93 -1.08
CA PRO A 228 -19.57 10.71 0.10
C PRO A 228 -18.72 10.59 1.37
N LYS A 229 -19.19 11.14 2.49
CA LYS A 229 -18.46 11.15 3.78
C LYS A 229 -18.25 9.73 4.35
N ASP A 230 -19.07 8.78 3.93
CA ASP A 230 -18.95 7.37 4.32
C ASP A 230 -17.80 6.64 3.61
N TYR A 231 -17.21 7.24 2.55
CA TYR A 231 -16.05 6.71 1.85
C TYR A 231 -14.77 7.10 2.60
N VAL A 232 -14.31 6.19 3.44
CA VAL A 232 -13.18 6.43 4.34
C VAL A 232 -11.88 5.97 3.73
N PHE A 233 -10.94 6.90 3.53
CA PHE A 233 -9.60 6.58 3.07
C PHE A 233 -8.60 6.45 4.22
N LEU A 234 -7.67 5.50 4.09
CA LEU A 234 -6.41 5.51 4.83
C LEU A 234 -5.43 6.44 4.12
N ASN A 235 -5.01 7.50 4.81
CA ASN A 235 -4.03 8.46 4.31
C ASN A 235 -2.65 8.11 4.87
N TYR A 236 -1.66 8.03 4.02
CA TYR A 236 -0.31 7.63 4.38
C TYR A 236 0.74 8.29 3.48
N LEU A 237 1.97 8.39 3.94
CA LEU A 237 3.09 8.89 3.15
C LEU A 237 3.86 7.76 2.47
N ARG A 238 3.92 6.60 3.11
CA ARG A 238 4.48 5.35 2.60
C ARG A 238 3.90 4.15 3.35
N CYS A 239 4.09 2.96 2.81
CA CYS A 239 3.78 1.71 3.48
C CYS A 239 4.96 0.72 3.34
N HIS A 240 4.71 -0.57 3.50
CA HIS A 240 5.71 -1.63 3.30
C HIS A 240 6.02 -1.88 1.82
N ASP A 241 5.20 -1.38 0.90
CA ASP A 241 5.39 -1.51 -0.53
C ASP A 241 6.08 -0.31 -1.16
N ASP A 242 6.44 -0.45 -2.42
CA ASP A 242 7.01 0.59 -3.24
C ASP A 242 6.02 1.70 -3.56
N ILE A 243 6.53 2.85 -3.93
CA ILE A 243 5.77 3.99 -4.43
C ILE A 243 5.74 3.92 -5.95
N GLY A 244 4.56 3.65 -6.50
CA GLY A 244 4.28 3.74 -7.93
C GLY A 244 3.78 5.13 -8.32
N TRP A 245 4.18 5.61 -9.48
CA TRP A 245 3.78 6.93 -9.99
C TRP A 245 2.45 6.87 -10.76
N GLY A 246 1.41 6.34 -10.11
CA GLY A 246 0.03 6.31 -10.63
C GLY A 246 -0.67 7.67 -10.47
N LEU A 247 -0.19 8.67 -11.22
CA LEU A 247 -0.70 10.03 -11.20
C LEU A 247 -1.81 10.23 -12.25
N ASP A 248 -2.54 11.33 -12.16
CA ASP A 248 -3.48 11.76 -13.21
C ASP A 248 -2.70 12.32 -14.42
N TYR A 249 -2.16 11.41 -15.24
CA TYR A 249 -1.42 11.79 -16.45
C TYR A 249 -2.30 12.43 -17.53
N ALA A 250 -3.61 12.20 -17.51
CA ALA A 250 -4.51 12.91 -18.43
C ALA A 250 -4.48 14.41 -18.17
N THR A 251 -4.42 14.82 -16.91
CA THR A 251 -4.25 16.22 -16.51
C THR A 251 -2.86 16.75 -16.83
N LEU A 252 -1.81 16.00 -16.50
CA LEU A 252 -0.42 16.42 -16.72
C LEU A 252 -0.12 16.59 -18.22
N GLN A 253 -0.67 15.75 -19.09
CA GLN A 253 -0.54 15.86 -20.54
C GLN A 253 -1.19 17.15 -21.08
N GLN A 254 -2.29 17.62 -20.50
CA GLN A 254 -2.89 18.91 -20.87
C GLN A 254 -1.97 20.10 -20.54
N GLU A 255 -1.07 19.92 -19.58
CA GLU A 255 -0.03 20.89 -19.23
C GLU A 255 1.30 20.67 -19.99
N GLY A 256 1.32 19.76 -20.97
CA GLY A 256 2.49 19.44 -21.78
C GLY A 256 3.51 18.53 -21.10
N ILE A 257 3.14 17.87 -20.02
CA ILE A 257 4.00 16.95 -19.28
C ILE A 257 3.83 15.53 -19.83
N GLU A 258 4.89 14.98 -20.39
CA GLU A 258 4.91 13.62 -20.93
C GLU A 258 5.21 12.61 -19.82
N GLU A 259 4.44 11.52 -19.78
CA GLU A 259 4.42 10.55 -18.70
C GLU A 259 5.80 9.90 -18.41
N ARG A 260 6.47 9.41 -19.44
CA ARG A 260 7.74 8.66 -19.28
C ARG A 260 8.86 9.56 -18.76
N SER A 261 9.04 10.73 -19.34
CA SER A 261 10.07 11.69 -18.91
C SER A 261 9.79 12.21 -17.52
N HIS A 262 8.50 12.38 -17.19
CA HIS A 262 8.10 12.82 -15.86
C HIS A 262 8.35 11.76 -14.78
N LYS A 263 7.99 10.50 -15.02
CA LYS A 263 8.31 9.39 -14.12
C LYS A 263 9.82 9.26 -13.90
N LYS A 264 10.60 9.39 -14.99
CA LYS A 264 12.07 9.41 -14.89
C LYS A 264 12.57 10.56 -14.01
N TYR A 265 12.03 11.77 -14.17
CA TYR A 265 12.38 12.91 -13.32
C TYR A 265 12.08 12.63 -11.85
N LEU A 266 10.91 12.07 -11.51
CA LEU A 266 10.56 11.73 -10.14
C LEU A 266 11.52 10.68 -9.56
N ASN A 267 11.84 9.66 -10.33
CA ASN A 267 12.80 8.62 -9.94
C ASN A 267 14.19 9.22 -9.69
N ASP A 268 14.70 10.06 -10.60
CA ASP A 268 15.98 10.74 -10.43
C ASP A 268 15.97 11.67 -9.20
N TYR A 269 14.87 12.40 -8.98
CA TYR A 269 14.73 13.28 -7.83
C TYR A 269 14.82 12.51 -6.52
N PHE A 270 14.04 11.44 -6.36
CA PHE A 270 14.01 10.70 -5.10
C PHE A 270 15.24 9.82 -4.86
N GLN A 271 15.98 9.47 -5.89
CA GLN A 271 17.32 8.88 -5.75
C GLN A 271 18.40 9.91 -5.39
N GLY A 272 18.10 11.21 -5.50
CA GLY A 272 19.04 12.28 -5.22
C GLY A 272 19.93 12.67 -6.41
N PHE A 273 19.56 12.28 -7.64
CA PHE A 273 20.30 12.59 -8.86
C PHE A 273 19.81 13.88 -9.56
N ALA A 274 18.60 14.31 -9.29
CA ALA A 274 18.06 15.54 -9.85
C ALA A 274 18.48 16.75 -8.98
N GLY A 275 19.23 17.65 -9.56
CA GLY A 275 19.59 19.00 -9.11
C GLY A 275 19.70 19.22 -7.60
N GLU A 276 18.68 19.86 -7.03
CA GLU A 276 18.66 20.26 -5.60
C GLU A 276 18.10 19.19 -4.65
N SER A 277 17.88 17.94 -5.11
CA SER A 277 17.30 16.90 -4.28
C SER A 277 18.20 16.51 -3.09
N ASN A 278 17.62 16.47 -1.92
CA ASN A 278 18.26 15.91 -0.72
C ASN A 278 17.76 14.49 -0.41
N SER A 279 16.86 13.95 -1.23
CA SER A 279 16.29 12.62 -1.06
C SER A 279 17.32 11.52 -1.26
N ARG A 280 17.06 10.36 -0.63
CA ARG A 280 17.79 9.11 -0.83
C ARG A 280 16.79 7.96 -0.88
N GLY A 281 16.99 7.10 -1.87
CA GLY A 281 16.24 5.86 -2.05
C GLY A 281 16.73 5.09 -3.25
N VAL A 282 16.02 4.05 -3.63
CA VAL A 282 16.39 3.14 -4.71
C VAL A 282 15.19 2.82 -5.58
N LEU A 283 15.44 2.46 -6.82
CA LEU A 283 14.41 1.96 -7.72
C LEU A 283 14.10 0.49 -7.44
N TYR A 284 12.90 0.12 -7.77
CA TYR A 284 12.40 -1.24 -7.70
C TYR A 284 11.68 -1.60 -9.00
N ASN A 285 11.96 -2.81 -9.52
CA ASN A 285 11.33 -3.35 -10.70
C ASN A 285 11.41 -2.40 -11.91
N GLU A 286 12.60 -1.85 -12.16
CA GLU A 286 12.87 -1.00 -13.32
C GLU A 286 12.78 -1.80 -14.61
N ASP A 287 11.91 -1.37 -15.52
CA ASP A 287 11.83 -1.92 -16.88
C ASP A 287 12.94 -1.31 -17.74
N PRO A 288 13.90 -2.11 -18.20
CA PRO A 288 15.05 -1.60 -18.98
C PRO A 288 14.66 -1.05 -20.35
N VAL A 289 13.47 -1.40 -20.86
CA VAL A 289 12.98 -0.95 -22.18
C VAL A 289 12.25 0.39 -22.08
N THR A 290 11.33 0.49 -21.12
CA THR A 290 10.51 1.69 -20.94
C THR A 290 11.12 2.70 -19.98
N GLY A 291 11.98 2.26 -19.05
CA GLY A 291 12.52 3.04 -17.94
C GLY A 291 11.45 3.31 -16.87
N ASP A 292 10.29 2.65 -16.94
CA ASP A 292 9.30 2.71 -15.85
C ASP A 292 9.85 1.96 -14.64
N ALA A 293 9.71 2.58 -13.47
CA ALA A 293 10.20 2.01 -12.23
C ALA A 293 9.37 2.54 -11.05
N ARG A 294 9.37 1.78 -9.97
CA ARG A 294 8.81 2.17 -8.69
C ARG A 294 9.93 2.59 -7.75
N PHE A 295 9.59 3.34 -6.73
CA PHE A 295 10.55 3.90 -5.81
C PHE A 295 10.42 3.32 -4.40
N CYS A 296 11.56 3.10 -3.72
CA CYS A 296 11.63 2.62 -2.35
C CYS A 296 12.52 3.53 -1.49
N GLY A 297 11.99 3.94 -0.35
CA GLY A 297 12.70 4.75 0.64
C GLY A 297 11.85 5.03 1.88
N THR A 298 12.50 5.37 3.00
CA THR A 298 11.79 5.84 4.20
C THR A 298 11.41 7.32 4.05
N THR A 299 10.36 7.77 4.74
CA THR A 299 9.95 9.18 4.76
C THR A 299 11.10 10.09 5.15
N ALA A 300 11.85 9.73 6.18
CA ALA A 300 13.01 10.48 6.65
C ALA A 300 14.11 10.64 5.60
N SER A 301 14.40 9.55 4.86
CA SER A 301 15.41 9.57 3.79
C SER A 301 14.95 10.38 2.58
N MET A 302 13.67 10.27 2.22
CA MET A 302 13.06 11.05 1.14
C MET A 302 13.01 12.54 1.47
N CYS A 303 12.82 12.91 2.74
CA CYS A 303 12.85 14.30 3.21
C CYS A 303 14.27 14.87 3.36
N GLY A 304 15.33 14.05 3.26
CA GLY A 304 16.71 14.46 3.30
C GLY A 304 17.39 14.35 4.67
N ILE A 305 16.74 13.75 5.68
CA ILE A 305 17.32 13.53 7.02
C ILE A 305 18.59 12.66 6.91
N GLU A 306 18.55 11.61 6.08
CA GLU A 306 19.67 10.71 5.86
C GLU A 306 20.89 11.46 5.29
N LYS A 307 20.69 12.22 4.21
CA LYS A 307 21.76 13.02 3.59
C LYS A 307 22.34 14.04 4.55
N ALA A 308 21.49 14.79 5.23
CA ALA A 308 21.90 15.83 6.20
C ALA A 308 22.71 15.22 7.36
N GLY A 309 22.32 14.01 7.81
CA GLY A 309 23.05 13.26 8.84
C GLY A 309 24.43 12.81 8.36
N PHE A 310 24.52 12.27 7.15
CA PHE A 310 25.78 11.85 6.52
C PHE A 310 26.75 13.04 6.35
N GLU A 311 26.24 14.16 5.85
CA GLU A 311 27.03 15.38 5.63
C GLU A 311 27.29 16.17 6.92
N LYS A 312 26.72 15.76 8.05
CA LYS A 312 26.77 16.48 9.35
C LYS A 312 26.31 17.95 9.24
N ASN A 313 25.39 18.21 8.32
CA ASN A 313 24.88 19.54 8.02
C ASN A 313 23.66 19.86 8.89
N LYS A 314 23.87 20.61 9.97
CA LYS A 314 22.81 20.97 10.93
C LYS A 314 21.68 21.79 10.30
N ALA A 315 22.00 22.72 9.41
CA ALA A 315 21.00 23.58 8.77
C ALA A 315 20.12 22.76 7.79
N ALA A 316 20.70 21.84 7.02
CA ALA A 316 19.99 20.93 6.17
C ALA A 316 19.12 19.94 7.00
N MET A 317 19.64 19.48 8.14
CA MET A 317 18.90 18.61 9.06
C MET A 317 17.61 19.27 9.58
N GLU A 318 17.68 20.52 10.03
CA GLU A 318 16.49 21.24 10.50
C GLU A 318 15.44 21.42 9.38
N LYS A 319 15.86 21.71 8.15
CA LYS A 319 14.96 21.81 6.99
C LYS A 319 14.33 20.45 6.66
N ALA A 320 15.10 19.37 6.71
CA ALA A 320 14.62 18.02 6.45
C ALA A 320 13.58 17.58 7.49
N ILE A 321 13.82 17.84 8.77
CA ILE A 321 12.85 17.61 9.86
C ILE A 321 11.58 18.44 9.65
N GLN A 322 11.71 19.72 9.24
CA GLN A 322 10.53 20.56 8.97
C GLN A 322 9.71 20.03 7.81
N LEU A 323 10.33 19.54 6.73
CA LEU A 323 9.65 18.92 5.62
C LEU A 323 8.90 17.65 6.05
N ASP A 324 9.57 16.76 6.78
CA ASP A 324 8.98 15.54 7.31
C ASP A 324 7.74 15.82 8.18
N VAL A 325 7.88 16.74 9.15
CA VAL A 325 6.77 17.20 10.00
C VAL A 325 5.64 17.84 9.18
N MET A 326 5.96 18.63 8.17
CA MET A 326 4.97 19.27 7.30
C MET A 326 4.15 18.23 6.53
N LEU A 327 4.80 17.20 5.98
CA LEU A 327 4.12 16.13 5.26
C LEU A 327 3.24 15.29 6.18
N HIS A 328 3.70 14.98 7.38
CA HIS A 328 2.86 14.32 8.38
C HIS A 328 1.69 15.21 8.82
N ALA A 329 1.92 16.51 9.05
CA ALA A 329 0.84 17.44 9.37
C ALA A 329 -0.22 17.48 8.25
N TYR A 330 0.21 17.57 7.00
CA TYR A 330 -0.67 17.49 5.84
C TYR A 330 -1.47 16.17 5.82
N MET A 331 -0.81 15.02 6.03
CA MET A 331 -1.47 13.71 6.10
C MET A 331 -2.52 13.66 7.23
N PHE A 332 -2.20 14.20 8.42
CA PHE A 332 -3.13 14.27 9.54
C PHE A 332 -4.31 15.20 9.29
N MET A 333 -4.17 16.19 8.41
CA MET A 333 -5.23 17.15 8.08
C MET A 333 -6.24 16.63 7.05
N GLN A 334 -5.98 15.55 6.36
CA GLN A 334 -6.87 14.96 5.38
C GLN A 334 -8.10 14.30 6.03
N SER A 335 -9.21 14.21 5.27
CA SER A 335 -10.37 13.39 5.64
C SER A 335 -9.99 11.91 5.60
N GLY A 336 -10.51 11.11 6.53
CA GLY A 336 -10.18 9.68 6.65
C GLY A 336 -9.23 9.41 7.82
N ILE A 337 -8.49 8.33 7.78
CA ILE A 337 -7.65 7.83 8.87
C ILE A 337 -6.17 8.00 8.52
N PRO A 338 -5.39 8.80 9.26
CA PRO A 338 -3.95 8.90 9.04
C PRO A 338 -3.23 7.64 9.53
N VAL A 339 -2.24 7.19 8.77
CA VAL A 339 -1.41 6.01 9.08
C VAL A 339 0.06 6.42 9.08
N ILE A 340 0.73 6.21 10.20
CA ILE A 340 2.19 6.35 10.34
C ILE A 340 2.80 4.97 10.16
N TYR A 341 3.76 4.84 9.23
CA TYR A 341 4.49 3.60 9.09
C TYR A 341 5.53 3.47 10.21
N SER A 342 5.67 2.25 10.77
CA SER A 342 6.59 1.97 11.87
C SER A 342 8.00 2.44 11.58
N GLY A 343 8.56 3.27 12.47
CA GLY A 343 9.86 3.92 12.33
C GLY A 343 9.80 5.39 11.87
N ASP A 344 8.73 5.82 11.18
CA ASP A 344 8.60 7.22 10.76
C ASP A 344 8.48 8.16 11.97
N GLU A 345 7.89 7.70 13.08
CA GLU A 345 7.75 8.45 14.34
C GLU A 345 9.08 8.81 14.99
N ILE A 346 10.15 8.12 14.61
CA ILE A 346 11.52 8.40 15.08
C ILE A 346 12.47 8.82 13.97
N GLY A 347 11.95 9.02 12.75
CA GLY A 347 12.76 9.39 11.59
C GLY A 347 13.76 8.31 11.20
N GLN A 348 13.32 7.04 11.20
CA GLN A 348 14.15 5.92 10.75
C GLN A 348 14.52 6.10 9.28
N VAL A 349 15.83 6.05 9.00
CA VAL A 349 16.37 6.20 7.65
C VAL A 349 16.47 4.84 6.95
N ASN A 350 16.80 4.85 5.67
CA ASN A 350 16.99 3.66 4.85
C ASN A 350 17.98 2.66 5.47
N ASP A 351 17.64 1.38 5.35
CA ASP A 351 18.49 0.27 5.78
C ASP A 351 19.10 -0.41 4.54
N TYR A 352 20.36 -0.17 4.30
CA TYR A 352 21.09 -0.77 3.17
C TYR A 352 21.64 -2.16 3.48
N SER A 353 21.51 -2.65 4.72
CA SER A 353 22.04 -3.95 5.13
C SER A 353 21.34 -5.13 4.44
N TYR A 354 20.11 -4.92 3.92
CA TYR A 354 19.36 -5.93 3.18
C TYR A 354 20.16 -6.50 1.98
N LYS A 355 21.05 -5.70 1.39
CA LYS A 355 21.91 -6.12 0.26
C LYS A 355 22.89 -7.22 0.62
N ASN A 356 23.16 -7.41 1.92
CA ASN A 356 24.05 -8.46 2.42
C ASN A 356 23.30 -9.78 2.70
N ASP A 357 21.99 -9.79 2.59
CA ASP A 357 21.14 -10.95 2.78
C ASP A 357 20.68 -11.45 1.41
N PRO A 358 21.12 -12.64 0.95
CA PRO A 358 20.80 -13.14 -0.39
C PRO A 358 19.28 -13.26 -0.66
N ASP A 359 18.47 -13.50 0.38
CA ASP A 359 17.03 -13.65 0.25
C ASP A 359 16.31 -12.30 0.12
N LYS A 360 16.93 -11.21 0.58
CA LYS A 360 16.37 -9.86 0.55
C LYS A 360 16.99 -8.98 -0.55
N ALA A 361 18.23 -9.22 -0.91
CA ALA A 361 18.97 -8.39 -1.87
C ALA A 361 18.24 -8.14 -3.20
N PRO A 362 17.48 -9.09 -3.77
CA PRO A 362 16.72 -8.88 -5.00
C PRO A 362 15.51 -7.95 -4.87
N ASP A 363 15.00 -7.74 -3.65
CA ASP A 363 13.82 -6.92 -3.39
C ASP A 363 14.19 -5.60 -2.71
N SER A 364 14.27 -4.53 -3.49
CA SER A 364 14.64 -3.19 -3.01
C SER A 364 13.71 -2.62 -1.94
N ARG A 365 12.51 -3.18 -1.76
CA ARG A 365 11.57 -2.74 -0.70
C ARG A 365 12.13 -2.98 0.69
N TYR A 366 13.06 -3.90 0.86
CA TYR A 366 13.73 -4.13 2.14
C TYR A 366 14.54 -2.91 2.64
N ILE A 367 14.87 -1.94 1.77
CA ILE A 367 15.52 -0.70 2.20
C ILE A 367 14.70 0.07 3.24
N HIS A 368 13.38 -0.02 3.17
CA HIS A 368 12.47 0.67 4.09
C HIS A 368 11.68 -0.28 5.01
N ARG A 369 11.98 -1.58 4.97
CA ARG A 369 11.39 -2.62 5.85
C ARG A 369 12.32 -3.04 6.98
N GLY A 370 13.37 -2.24 7.26
CA GLY A 370 14.31 -2.51 8.35
C GLY A 370 13.61 -2.63 9.70
N ALA A 371 14.15 -3.48 10.57
CA ALA A 371 13.63 -3.65 11.93
C ALA A 371 13.65 -2.30 12.69
N MET A 372 12.68 -2.11 13.60
CA MET A 372 12.64 -0.95 14.48
C MET A 372 13.95 -0.83 15.28
N ASN A 373 14.58 0.32 15.18
CA ASN A 373 15.77 0.61 15.97
C ASN A 373 15.35 1.09 17.37
N TRP A 374 15.28 0.17 18.32
CA TRP A 374 14.82 0.44 19.68
C TRP A 374 15.75 1.37 20.47
N ASP A 375 17.06 1.40 20.19
CA ASP A 375 17.98 2.33 20.82
C ASP A 375 17.69 3.76 20.38
N ARG A 376 17.39 3.96 19.11
CA ARG A 376 16.92 5.26 18.59
C ARG A 376 15.54 5.61 19.14
N ALA A 377 14.63 4.65 19.20
CA ALA A 377 13.29 4.85 19.76
C ALA A 377 13.36 5.32 21.23
N ALA A 378 14.29 4.82 22.01
CA ALA A 378 14.53 5.28 23.38
C ALA A 378 14.94 6.75 23.48
N MET A 379 15.44 7.36 22.40
CA MET A 379 15.79 8.80 22.34
C MET A 379 14.58 9.70 22.02
N SER A 380 13.41 9.16 21.74
CA SER A 380 12.19 9.91 21.36
C SER A 380 11.76 10.95 22.41
N GLY A 381 12.13 10.79 23.68
CA GLY A 381 11.92 11.77 24.74
C GLY A 381 12.92 12.94 24.76
N ASN A 382 14.02 12.87 24.00
CA ASN A 382 15.07 13.88 23.99
C ASN A 382 14.87 14.91 22.87
N ALA A 383 14.34 16.08 23.19
CA ALA A 383 14.05 17.15 22.22
C ALA A 383 15.29 17.70 21.46
N ARG A 384 16.52 17.28 21.79
CA ARG A 384 17.74 17.68 21.08
C ARG A 384 18.09 16.73 19.94
N THR A 385 17.54 15.50 19.91
CA THR A 385 17.76 14.51 18.86
C THR A 385 16.75 14.65 17.73
N VAL A 386 16.99 14.01 16.59
CA VAL A 386 16.05 13.95 15.47
C VAL A 386 14.79 13.21 15.91
N GLU A 387 14.95 12.06 16.57
CA GLU A 387 13.89 11.22 17.10
C GLU A 387 12.94 12.00 18.01
N GLY A 388 13.51 12.72 18.97
CA GLY A 388 12.71 13.51 19.93
C GLY A 388 12.03 14.72 19.31
N LYS A 389 12.64 15.36 18.29
CA LYS A 389 12.02 16.46 17.56
C LYS A 389 10.81 15.99 16.75
N LEU A 390 10.95 14.89 16.00
CA LEU A 390 9.86 14.31 15.21
C LEU A 390 8.77 13.78 16.12
N ASN A 391 9.08 12.90 17.05
CA ASN A 391 8.10 12.28 17.95
C ASN A 391 7.26 13.34 18.69
N LYS A 392 7.89 14.37 19.25
CA LYS A 392 7.17 15.47 19.92
C LYS A 392 6.16 16.15 19.00
N ARG A 393 6.52 16.39 17.73
CA ARG A 393 5.63 17.04 16.75
C ARG A 393 4.48 16.12 16.33
N LEU A 394 4.76 14.85 16.10
CA LEU A 394 3.73 13.87 15.75
C LEU A 394 2.72 13.68 16.89
N LEU A 395 3.17 13.54 18.14
CA LEU A 395 2.28 13.49 19.30
C LEU A 395 1.41 14.78 19.44
N GLN A 396 1.96 15.93 19.06
CA GLN A 396 1.17 17.16 19.02
C GLN A 396 0.08 17.14 17.94
N LEU A 397 0.40 16.61 16.74
CA LEU A 397 -0.57 16.43 15.64
C LEU A 397 -1.67 15.44 16.02
N GLU A 398 -1.31 14.32 16.63
CA GLU A 398 -2.27 13.34 17.14
C GLU A 398 -3.23 13.98 18.15
N LYS A 399 -2.69 14.75 19.10
CA LYS A 399 -3.51 15.46 20.10
C LYS A 399 -4.48 16.42 19.43
N ILE A 400 -4.02 17.26 18.49
CA ILE A 400 -4.87 18.19 17.76
C ILE A 400 -5.99 17.42 17.05
N ARG A 401 -5.62 16.38 16.28
CA ARG A 401 -6.61 15.58 15.54
C ARG A 401 -7.65 14.92 16.47
N LYS A 402 -7.24 14.46 17.64
CA LYS A 402 -8.13 13.81 18.62
C LYS A 402 -9.07 14.78 19.33
N THR A 403 -8.66 16.03 19.52
CA THR A 403 -9.40 17.00 20.34
C THR A 403 -10.22 17.98 19.51
N GLU A 404 -9.82 18.29 18.30
CA GLU A 404 -10.47 19.30 17.47
C GLU A 404 -11.62 18.69 16.66
N LYS A 405 -12.81 19.23 16.81
CA LYS A 405 -14.04 18.77 16.12
C LYS A 405 -13.92 18.85 14.60
N ALA A 406 -13.16 19.78 14.06
CA ALA A 406 -12.90 19.92 12.62
C ALA A 406 -12.25 18.66 11.99
N PHE A 407 -11.74 17.72 12.80
CA PHE A 407 -11.17 16.45 12.31
C PHE A 407 -12.11 15.24 12.44
N MET A 408 -13.36 15.45 12.84
CA MET A 408 -14.36 14.38 12.78
C MET A 408 -14.60 13.94 11.34
N THR A 409 -15.02 12.68 11.15
CA THR A 409 -15.21 12.06 9.83
C THR A 409 -16.25 12.77 8.97
N ASN A 410 -17.26 13.38 9.60
CA ASN A 410 -18.32 14.14 8.94
C ASN A 410 -17.98 15.62 8.69
N ALA A 411 -16.82 16.09 9.11
CA ALA A 411 -16.37 17.46 8.88
C ALA A 411 -16.20 17.76 7.37
N ASP A 412 -16.57 18.95 6.97
CA ASP A 412 -16.31 19.43 5.61
C ASP A 412 -14.83 19.73 5.41
N THR A 413 -14.35 19.45 4.22
CA THR A 413 -12.96 19.72 3.83
C THR A 413 -12.95 20.28 2.42
N TRP A 414 -12.19 21.33 2.20
CA TRP A 414 -12.05 21.97 0.88
C TRP A 414 -10.66 22.54 0.69
N THR A 415 -10.26 22.74 -0.55
CA THR A 415 -9.04 23.48 -0.87
C THR A 415 -9.36 24.97 -1.05
N VAL A 416 -8.40 25.82 -0.67
CA VAL A 416 -8.51 27.28 -0.83
C VAL A 416 -7.53 27.74 -1.89
N ASP A 417 -7.95 28.64 -2.78
CA ASP A 417 -7.05 29.21 -3.78
C ASP A 417 -6.15 30.27 -3.12
N THR A 418 -4.84 30.06 -3.23
CA THR A 418 -3.81 30.95 -2.68
C THR A 418 -3.19 31.87 -3.74
N TRP A 419 -3.52 31.67 -5.05
CA TRP A 419 -2.90 32.34 -6.18
C TRP A 419 -1.38 32.10 -6.30
N ASP A 420 -0.86 31.12 -5.54
CA ASP A 420 0.53 30.69 -5.56
C ASP A 420 0.59 29.16 -5.66
N ASN A 421 1.13 28.67 -6.77
CA ASN A 421 1.19 27.23 -7.07
C ASN A 421 2.14 26.44 -6.13
N SER A 422 2.89 27.12 -5.28
CA SER A 422 3.75 26.49 -4.28
C SER A 422 3.09 26.34 -2.89
N ILE A 423 1.87 26.89 -2.73
CA ILE A 423 1.18 26.93 -1.43
C ILE A 423 -0.14 26.15 -1.51
N LEU A 424 -0.24 25.06 -0.74
CA LEU A 424 -1.50 24.34 -0.51
C LEU A 424 -2.17 24.90 0.76
N CYS A 425 -3.43 25.35 0.60
CA CYS A 425 -4.27 25.73 1.73
C CYS A 425 -5.51 24.83 1.79
N ILE A 426 -5.78 24.24 2.94
CA ILE A 426 -6.92 23.35 3.19
C ILE A 426 -7.77 23.94 4.32
N GLY A 427 -9.05 24.10 4.08
CA GLY A 427 -10.05 24.43 5.08
C GLY A 427 -10.74 23.17 5.62
N ARG A 428 -11.11 23.19 6.90
CA ARG A 428 -11.92 22.15 7.55
C ARG A 428 -12.88 22.78 8.56
N TYR A 429 -14.11 22.27 8.61
CA TYR A 429 -15.14 22.75 9.54
C TYR A 429 -16.10 21.62 9.94
#